data_b3490e2649a77f69f574fe121d85a5d7
#
_entry.id   b3490e2649a77f69f574fe121d85a5d7
#
_cell.length_a   1.000
_cell.length_b   1.000
_cell.length_c   1.000
_cell.angle_alpha   90.00
_cell.angle_beta   90.00
_cell.angle_gamma   90.00
#
_symmetry.space_group_name_H-M   'P 1'
#
loop_
_entity.id
_entity.type
_entity.pdbx_description
1 polymer ?
#
loop_
_entity_poly.entity_id
_entity_poly.type
_entity_poly.pdbx_seq_one_letter_code
_entity_poly.pdbx_strand_id
1 'polypeptide(L)'
;MPVRPDLLQLRHQAKDLLRSVRRGDPAAIADLTAHHPDDVDPAAARLADAQIALARSYGLTSWPRLVLACRMIDAIWKDDVTTVRTLVLKHPALLHEDARGVKGNWGPPMSYAANLGRDRIIGMLRDLGADDVQFAFERAVLQGRLDTARLLASMGARPMRDSIMGPAEALSGPGMSYLLELGAEISDEHGDRFGPVAMVLETYARNPVGKHQCLELLAEHGIELPDTPPMALHRGRIDLLERHLERDSALVTRTFTHQEIWPPSLGCHADESLALHGTPLGGTTLLHIAIDYDELEIAHWLFERGAHVDARATTDSDGFGGHTPLFCAVVSQVHRARRANDHTYARLLLDRGANPNAVASLRKRLPFTDDDSLHEYRNVTPRAWGDRFHDQAWVSTAAMRLIAERGGRMGYDSDA
;
A
#
# COMPACT_ATOMS: atom_id res chain seq x y z
N MET A 1 -4.07 -0.44 -15.60
CA MET A 1 -3.75 -1.84 -15.98
C MET A 1 -3.05 -2.53 -14.80
N PRO A 2 -3.38 -3.78 -14.42
CA PRO A 2 -2.71 -4.50 -13.34
C PRO A 2 -1.19 -4.62 -13.55
N VAL A 3 -0.43 -4.81 -12.47
CA VAL A 3 1.02 -5.05 -12.56
C VAL A 3 1.32 -6.31 -13.36
N ARG A 4 0.57 -7.39 -13.13
CA ARG A 4 0.64 -8.62 -13.93
C ARG A 4 -0.73 -8.92 -14.55
N PRO A 5 -1.02 -8.42 -15.76
CA PRO A 5 -2.28 -8.66 -16.42
C PRO A 5 -2.37 -10.08 -16.95
N ASP A 6 -3.53 -10.71 -16.80
CA ASP A 6 -3.85 -12.00 -17.42
C ASP A 6 -4.57 -11.78 -18.76
N LEU A 7 -3.90 -12.13 -19.85
CA LEU A 7 -4.46 -11.97 -21.19
C LEU A 7 -5.72 -12.82 -21.42
N LEU A 8 -5.83 -14.00 -20.77
CA LEU A 8 -7.01 -14.83 -20.89
C LEU A 8 -8.21 -14.17 -20.18
N GLN A 9 -7.98 -13.64 -18.99
CA GLN A 9 -9.00 -12.88 -18.24
C GLN A 9 -9.46 -11.65 -19.04
N LEU A 10 -8.53 -10.88 -19.62
CA LEU A 10 -8.87 -9.71 -20.46
C LEU A 10 -9.69 -10.08 -21.68
N ARG A 11 -9.41 -11.23 -22.31
CA ARG A 11 -10.25 -11.77 -23.40
C ARG A 11 -11.66 -12.13 -22.94
N HIS A 12 -11.80 -12.67 -21.72
CA HIS A 12 -13.10 -12.96 -21.13
C HIS A 12 -13.86 -11.66 -20.84
N GLN A 13 -13.19 -10.66 -20.23
CA GLN A 13 -13.79 -9.35 -19.98
C GLN A 13 -14.32 -8.67 -21.25
N ALA A 14 -13.56 -8.70 -22.36
CA ALA A 14 -14.02 -8.15 -23.63
C ALA A 14 -15.26 -8.89 -24.17
N LYS A 15 -15.33 -10.22 -24.01
CA LYS A 15 -16.52 -11.00 -24.40
C LYS A 15 -17.71 -10.72 -23.50
N ASP A 16 -17.48 -10.52 -22.21
CA ASP A 16 -18.52 -10.23 -21.23
C ASP A 16 -19.08 -8.83 -21.44
N LEU A 17 -18.21 -7.83 -21.70
CA LEU A 17 -18.62 -6.49 -22.09
C LEU A 17 -19.53 -6.54 -23.33
N LEU A 18 -19.10 -7.20 -24.43
CA LEU A 18 -19.92 -7.34 -25.62
C LEU A 18 -21.28 -8.00 -25.34
N ARG A 19 -21.29 -9.03 -24.48
CA ARG A 19 -22.49 -9.77 -24.13
C ARG A 19 -23.48 -8.90 -23.34
N SER A 20 -22.97 -8.07 -22.43
CA SER A 20 -23.77 -7.12 -21.64
C SER A 20 -24.30 -5.98 -22.50
N VAL A 21 -23.48 -5.41 -23.39
CA VAL A 21 -23.91 -4.40 -24.39
C VAL A 21 -25.06 -4.92 -25.25
N ARG A 22 -24.94 -6.13 -25.80
CA ARG A 22 -25.99 -6.76 -26.65
C ARG A 22 -27.29 -7.09 -25.90
N ARG A 23 -27.23 -7.18 -24.55
CA ARG A 23 -28.41 -7.33 -23.70
C ARG A 23 -29.05 -6.00 -23.32
N GLY A 24 -28.46 -4.89 -23.75
CA GLY A 24 -28.98 -3.55 -23.46
C GLY A 24 -28.64 -3.07 -22.05
N ASP A 25 -27.61 -3.61 -21.40
CA ASP A 25 -27.15 -3.16 -20.07
C ASP A 25 -26.64 -1.71 -20.16
N PRO A 26 -27.30 -0.75 -19.47
CA PRO A 26 -26.96 0.66 -19.61
C PRO A 26 -25.51 0.98 -19.16
N ALA A 27 -25.00 0.31 -18.13
CA ALA A 27 -23.65 0.52 -17.64
C ALA A 27 -22.61 0.02 -18.65
N ALA A 28 -22.82 -1.15 -19.25
CA ALA A 28 -21.94 -1.71 -20.28
C ALA A 28 -21.97 -0.87 -21.58
N ILE A 29 -23.12 -0.32 -21.94
CA ILE A 29 -23.25 0.61 -23.09
C ILE A 29 -22.48 1.89 -22.82
N ALA A 30 -22.62 2.47 -21.62
CA ALA A 30 -21.89 3.66 -21.20
C ALA A 30 -20.37 3.43 -21.23
N ASP A 31 -19.90 2.28 -20.72
CA ASP A 31 -18.48 1.92 -20.73
C ASP A 31 -17.93 1.75 -22.15
N LEU A 32 -18.67 1.07 -23.04
CA LEU A 32 -18.31 0.95 -24.46
C LEU A 32 -18.19 2.34 -25.10
N THR A 33 -19.20 3.19 -24.93
CA THR A 33 -19.26 4.53 -25.56
C THR A 33 -18.16 5.46 -25.03
N ALA A 34 -17.88 5.41 -23.73
CA ALA A 34 -16.85 6.24 -23.11
C ALA A 34 -15.43 5.92 -23.63
N HIS A 35 -15.17 4.67 -23.98
CA HIS A 35 -13.83 4.21 -24.33
C HIS A 35 -13.64 3.85 -25.82
N HIS A 36 -14.71 3.73 -26.61
CA HIS A 36 -14.55 3.49 -28.04
C HIS A 36 -14.16 4.80 -28.77
N PRO A 37 -13.24 4.76 -29.76
CA PRO A 37 -12.82 5.96 -30.50
C PRO A 37 -13.90 6.55 -31.41
N ASP A 38 -14.82 5.71 -31.84
CA ASP A 38 -15.88 6.06 -32.77
C ASP A 38 -17.26 5.89 -32.12
N ASP A 39 -18.27 6.52 -32.67
CA ASP A 39 -19.67 6.32 -32.23
C ASP A 39 -20.17 4.97 -32.80
N VAL A 40 -20.27 3.98 -31.92
CA VAL A 40 -20.66 2.61 -32.25
C VAL A 40 -22.10 2.36 -31.80
N ASP A 41 -22.95 1.94 -32.74
CA ASP A 41 -24.27 1.43 -32.38
C ASP A 41 -24.15 0.17 -31.52
N PRO A 42 -24.61 0.21 -30.25
CA PRO A 42 -24.53 -0.91 -29.31
C PRO A 42 -25.15 -2.20 -29.85
N ALA A 43 -26.21 -2.09 -30.68
CA ALA A 43 -26.89 -3.26 -31.28
C ALA A 43 -26.06 -3.93 -32.38
N ALA A 44 -25.18 -3.17 -33.05
CA ALA A 44 -24.29 -3.64 -34.10
C ALA A 44 -22.86 -3.98 -33.58
N ALA A 45 -22.58 -3.75 -32.32
CA ALA A 45 -21.25 -3.91 -31.72
C ALA A 45 -20.67 -5.32 -31.93
N ARG A 46 -19.38 -5.39 -32.26
CA ARG A 46 -18.60 -6.60 -32.49
C ARG A 46 -17.56 -6.80 -31.37
N LEU A 47 -16.95 -7.98 -31.35
CA LEU A 47 -15.90 -8.27 -30.40
C LEU A 47 -14.70 -7.29 -30.50
N ALA A 48 -14.38 -6.84 -31.71
CA ALA A 48 -13.32 -5.87 -31.94
C ALA A 48 -13.63 -4.53 -31.25
N ASP A 49 -14.89 -4.11 -31.24
CA ASP A 49 -15.32 -2.87 -30.59
C ASP A 49 -15.19 -2.97 -29.04
N ALA A 50 -15.62 -4.07 -28.47
CA ALA A 50 -15.41 -4.34 -27.03
C ALA A 50 -13.92 -4.49 -26.66
N GLN A 51 -13.09 -5.05 -27.54
CA GLN A 51 -11.66 -5.18 -27.33
C GLN A 51 -10.95 -3.82 -27.34
N ILE A 52 -11.30 -2.93 -28.30
CA ILE A 52 -10.69 -1.60 -28.36
C ILE A 52 -11.16 -0.74 -27.18
N ALA A 53 -12.44 -0.79 -26.82
CA ALA A 53 -12.96 -0.10 -25.64
C ALA A 53 -12.24 -0.57 -24.36
N LEU A 54 -12.10 -1.87 -24.16
CA LEU A 54 -11.36 -2.42 -23.00
C LEU A 54 -9.88 -2.01 -23.02
N ALA A 55 -9.21 -2.01 -24.18
CA ALA A 55 -7.82 -1.55 -24.24
C ALA A 55 -7.69 -0.08 -23.86
N ARG A 56 -8.62 0.76 -24.32
CA ARG A 56 -8.63 2.20 -24.03
C ARG A 56 -9.02 2.52 -22.60
N SER A 57 -9.89 1.73 -21.96
CA SER A 57 -10.18 1.87 -20.52
C SER A 57 -8.94 1.64 -19.65
N TYR A 58 -7.96 0.89 -20.16
CA TYR A 58 -6.63 0.77 -19.55
C TYR A 58 -5.60 1.81 -20.04
N GLY A 59 -6.02 2.81 -20.85
CA GLY A 59 -5.16 3.86 -21.40
C GLY A 59 -4.32 3.44 -22.60
N LEU A 60 -4.54 2.26 -23.19
CA LEU A 60 -3.82 1.78 -24.38
C LEU A 60 -4.55 2.13 -25.68
N THR A 61 -3.79 2.38 -26.74
CA THR A 61 -4.35 2.83 -28.01
C THR A 61 -5.12 1.76 -28.77
N SER A 62 -4.83 0.47 -28.53
CA SER A 62 -5.43 -0.63 -29.27
C SER A 62 -5.31 -1.97 -28.55
N TRP A 63 -6.18 -2.93 -28.91
CA TRP A 63 -6.09 -4.31 -28.43
C TRP A 63 -4.75 -5.02 -28.77
N PRO A 64 -4.19 -4.92 -30.00
CA PRO A 64 -2.86 -5.47 -30.27
C PRO A 64 -1.77 -4.91 -29.33
N ARG A 65 -1.82 -3.59 -28.98
CA ARG A 65 -0.86 -2.98 -28.04
C ARG A 65 -1.03 -3.56 -26.63
N LEU A 66 -2.27 -3.78 -26.18
CA LEU A 66 -2.57 -4.46 -24.91
C LEU A 66 -1.99 -5.88 -24.90
N VAL A 67 -2.17 -6.64 -25.99
CA VAL A 67 -1.64 -8.01 -26.11
C VAL A 67 -0.10 -8.02 -26.04
N LEU A 68 0.57 -7.05 -26.69
CA LEU A 68 2.03 -6.93 -26.62
C LEU A 68 2.50 -6.63 -25.21
N ALA A 69 1.83 -5.71 -24.50
CA ALA A 69 2.14 -5.40 -23.09
C ALA A 69 2.00 -6.65 -22.21
N CYS A 70 0.88 -7.38 -22.32
CA CYS A 70 0.68 -8.62 -21.56
C CYS A 70 1.78 -9.66 -21.83
N ARG A 71 2.18 -9.83 -23.08
CA ARG A 71 3.23 -10.79 -23.47
C ARG A 71 4.60 -10.38 -22.93
N MET A 72 4.96 -9.09 -22.99
CA MET A 72 6.19 -8.55 -22.45
C MET A 72 6.26 -8.81 -20.96
N ILE A 73 5.23 -8.42 -20.23
CA ILE A 73 5.14 -8.59 -18.78
C ILE A 73 5.21 -10.06 -18.37
N ASP A 74 4.44 -10.93 -19.02
CA ASP A 74 4.45 -12.36 -18.69
C ASP A 74 5.82 -13.00 -18.94
N ALA A 75 6.50 -12.62 -20.04
CA ALA A 75 7.85 -13.08 -20.32
C ALA A 75 8.88 -12.61 -19.27
N ILE A 76 8.80 -11.34 -18.82
CA ILE A 76 9.66 -10.82 -17.75
C ILE A 76 9.38 -11.55 -16.43
N TRP A 77 8.13 -11.78 -16.06
CA TRP A 77 7.76 -12.52 -14.86
C TRP A 77 8.32 -13.95 -14.85
N LYS A 78 8.32 -14.60 -16.03
CA LYS A 78 8.86 -15.97 -16.22
C LYS A 78 10.37 -16.05 -16.40
N ASP A 79 11.08 -14.91 -16.41
CA ASP A 79 12.48 -14.81 -16.78
C ASP A 79 12.82 -15.37 -18.17
N ASP A 80 11.85 -15.24 -19.10
CA ASP A 80 11.99 -15.74 -20.48
C ASP A 80 12.72 -14.70 -21.36
N VAL A 81 14.05 -14.73 -21.28
CA VAL A 81 14.98 -13.86 -22.04
C VAL A 81 14.71 -13.95 -23.55
N THR A 82 14.43 -15.16 -24.05
CA THR A 82 14.22 -15.39 -25.49
C THR A 82 12.99 -14.68 -26.01
N THR A 83 11.87 -14.79 -25.28
CA THR A 83 10.63 -14.12 -25.67
C THR A 83 10.78 -12.61 -25.57
N VAL A 84 11.37 -12.07 -24.49
CA VAL A 84 11.61 -10.62 -24.34
C VAL A 84 12.46 -10.10 -25.50
N ARG A 85 13.60 -10.77 -25.82
CA ARG A 85 14.46 -10.41 -26.94
C ARG A 85 13.70 -10.41 -28.27
N THR A 86 12.91 -11.44 -28.54
CA THR A 86 12.14 -11.57 -29.78
C THR A 86 11.11 -10.44 -29.92
N LEU A 87 10.44 -10.07 -28.82
CA LEU A 87 9.47 -8.97 -28.82
C LEU A 87 10.14 -7.63 -29.12
N VAL A 88 11.29 -7.33 -28.48
CA VAL A 88 12.04 -6.09 -28.70
C VAL A 88 12.59 -6.01 -30.11
N LEU A 89 13.18 -7.09 -30.64
CA LEU A 89 13.71 -7.11 -32.00
C LEU A 89 12.61 -6.93 -33.06
N LYS A 90 11.41 -7.47 -32.81
CA LYS A 90 10.25 -7.32 -33.70
C LYS A 90 9.57 -5.95 -33.57
N HIS A 91 9.61 -5.36 -32.40
CA HIS A 91 8.98 -4.09 -32.05
C HIS A 91 9.97 -3.22 -31.27
N PRO A 92 10.96 -2.58 -31.91
CA PRO A 92 12.07 -1.89 -31.23
C PRO A 92 11.61 -0.78 -30.27
N ALA A 93 10.49 -0.12 -30.54
CA ALA A 93 9.93 0.90 -29.65
C ALA A 93 9.61 0.37 -28.23
N LEU A 94 9.33 -0.92 -28.10
CA LEU A 94 9.08 -1.54 -26.77
C LEU A 94 10.30 -1.45 -25.83
N LEU A 95 11.52 -1.23 -26.36
CA LEU A 95 12.72 -1.11 -25.54
C LEU A 95 12.67 0.10 -24.61
N HIS A 96 12.05 1.19 -25.06
CA HIS A 96 12.02 2.49 -24.36
C HIS A 96 10.62 2.88 -23.86
N GLU A 97 9.58 2.18 -24.29
CA GLU A 97 8.22 2.41 -23.80
C GLU A 97 7.96 1.66 -22.51
N ASP A 98 7.09 2.21 -21.64
CA ASP A 98 6.64 1.47 -20.46
C ASP A 98 6.18 0.06 -20.84
N ALA A 99 6.65 -0.95 -20.10
CA ALA A 99 6.32 -2.36 -20.37
C ALA A 99 4.81 -2.62 -20.32
N ARG A 100 4.08 -1.86 -19.50
CA ARG A 100 2.61 -1.91 -19.39
C ARG A 100 1.92 -1.19 -20.54
N GLY A 101 2.65 -0.45 -21.38
CA GLY A 101 2.12 0.36 -22.48
C GLY A 101 1.41 1.63 -22.05
N VAL A 102 1.40 1.93 -20.77
CA VAL A 102 0.91 3.17 -20.15
C VAL A 102 1.93 3.64 -19.15
N LYS A 103 2.15 4.95 -19.06
CA LYS A 103 3.11 5.55 -18.14
C LYS A 103 2.80 5.14 -16.69
N GLY A 104 3.84 4.77 -15.96
CA GLY A 104 3.70 4.35 -14.57
C GLY A 104 5.04 4.09 -13.91
N ASN A 105 4.98 3.81 -12.62
CA ASN A 105 6.15 3.63 -11.75
C ASN A 105 6.91 2.29 -11.93
N TRP A 106 6.52 1.44 -12.89
CA TRP A 106 7.25 0.20 -13.22
C TRP A 106 8.19 0.38 -14.42
N GLY A 107 7.94 1.39 -15.25
CA GLY A 107 8.80 1.84 -16.32
C GLY A 107 8.94 0.88 -17.53
N PRO A 108 9.95 1.14 -18.37
CA PRO A 108 10.35 0.31 -19.49
C PRO A 108 10.72 -1.12 -19.08
N PRO A 109 10.90 -2.04 -20.04
CA PRO A 109 11.21 -3.45 -19.74
C PRO A 109 12.42 -3.69 -18.83
N MET A 110 13.49 -2.86 -18.90
CA MET A 110 14.62 -2.98 -18.00
C MET A 110 14.26 -2.62 -16.56
N SER A 111 13.62 -1.49 -16.34
CA SER A 111 13.13 -1.08 -15.02
C SER A 111 12.07 -2.05 -14.49
N TYR A 112 11.21 -2.56 -15.38
CA TYR A 112 10.23 -3.58 -15.01
C TYR A 112 10.92 -4.89 -14.54
N ALA A 113 11.96 -5.32 -15.25
CA ALA A 113 12.79 -6.49 -14.90
C ALA A 113 13.53 -6.28 -13.58
N ALA A 114 13.99 -5.04 -13.32
CA ALA A 114 14.70 -4.67 -12.09
C ALA A 114 13.81 -4.81 -10.84
N ASN A 115 12.52 -4.44 -10.92
CA ASN A 115 11.57 -4.69 -9.83
C ASN A 115 11.49 -6.17 -9.43
N LEU A 116 11.78 -7.08 -10.35
CA LEU A 116 11.67 -8.53 -10.18
C LEU A 116 13.01 -9.25 -9.99
N GLY A 117 14.13 -8.54 -10.08
CA GLY A 117 15.47 -9.13 -9.99
C GLY A 117 15.79 -10.04 -11.20
N ARG A 118 15.47 -9.60 -12.42
CA ARG A 118 15.68 -10.38 -13.65
C ARG A 118 16.98 -9.97 -14.35
N ASP A 119 18.12 -10.24 -13.72
CA ASP A 119 19.45 -9.75 -14.14
C ASP A 119 19.83 -10.14 -15.56
N ARG A 120 19.47 -11.37 -16.00
CA ARG A 120 19.73 -11.83 -17.37
C ARG A 120 18.96 -11.03 -18.43
N ILE A 121 17.70 -10.66 -18.12
CA ILE A 121 16.88 -9.82 -18.98
C ILE A 121 17.47 -8.40 -19.00
N ILE A 122 17.89 -7.85 -17.87
CA ILE A 122 18.51 -6.52 -17.76
C ILE A 122 19.76 -6.45 -18.63
N GLY A 123 20.69 -7.41 -18.48
CA GLY A 123 21.90 -7.47 -19.30
C GLY A 123 21.59 -7.53 -20.80
N MET A 124 20.68 -8.40 -21.22
CA MET A 124 20.26 -8.54 -22.61
C MET A 124 19.61 -7.25 -23.15
N LEU A 125 18.76 -6.57 -22.37
CA LEU A 125 18.13 -5.30 -22.77
C LEU A 125 19.18 -4.18 -22.89
N ARG A 126 20.17 -4.15 -21.98
CA ARG A 126 21.29 -3.20 -22.07
C ARG A 126 22.09 -3.39 -23.37
N ASP A 127 22.38 -4.63 -23.73
CA ASP A 127 23.08 -4.96 -24.99
C ASP A 127 22.27 -4.55 -26.23
N LEU A 128 20.93 -4.51 -26.15
CA LEU A 128 20.03 -4.03 -27.19
C LEU A 128 19.84 -2.52 -27.22
N GLY A 129 20.46 -1.79 -26.26
CA GLY A 129 20.44 -0.32 -26.23
C GLY A 129 19.43 0.29 -25.26
N ALA A 130 18.88 -0.46 -24.31
CA ALA A 130 18.07 0.14 -23.23
C ALA A 130 18.91 1.14 -22.42
N ASP A 131 18.32 2.30 -22.09
CA ASP A 131 19.00 3.45 -21.48
C ASP A 131 18.42 3.86 -20.12
N ASP A 132 17.37 3.19 -19.65
CA ASP A 132 16.70 3.46 -18.37
C ASP A 132 17.44 2.86 -17.14
N VAL A 133 18.78 2.78 -17.19
CA VAL A 133 19.64 2.16 -16.16
C VAL A 133 19.44 2.82 -14.78
N GLN A 134 19.37 4.16 -14.74
CA GLN A 134 19.17 4.89 -13.49
C GLN A 134 17.78 4.58 -12.87
N PHE A 135 16.73 4.63 -13.68
CA PHE A 135 15.40 4.31 -13.20
C PHE A 135 15.27 2.84 -12.76
N ALA A 136 15.90 1.92 -13.52
CA ALA A 136 15.99 0.51 -13.12
C ALA A 136 16.70 0.33 -11.77
N PHE A 137 17.77 1.09 -11.52
CA PHE A 137 18.49 1.08 -10.25
C PHE A 137 17.57 1.49 -9.08
N GLU A 138 16.87 2.63 -9.19
CA GLU A 138 15.93 3.08 -8.17
C GLU A 138 14.84 2.02 -7.91
N ARG A 139 14.33 1.36 -8.96
CA ARG A 139 13.36 0.29 -8.82
C ARG A 139 13.92 -0.95 -8.11
N ALA A 140 15.16 -1.35 -8.41
CA ALA A 140 15.83 -2.47 -7.75
C ALA A 140 16.03 -2.19 -6.26
N VAL A 141 16.51 -0.99 -5.92
CA VAL A 141 16.75 -0.56 -4.53
C VAL A 141 15.44 -0.49 -3.75
N LEU A 142 14.39 0.13 -4.31
CA LEU A 142 13.07 0.21 -3.69
C LEU A 142 12.53 -1.19 -3.32
N GLN A 143 12.73 -2.17 -4.21
CA GLN A 143 12.29 -3.55 -4.00
C GLN A 143 13.28 -4.41 -3.19
N GLY A 144 14.38 -3.86 -2.70
CA GLY A 144 15.43 -4.58 -1.98
C GLY A 144 16.14 -5.65 -2.83
N ARG A 145 16.18 -5.48 -4.16
CA ARG A 145 16.85 -6.38 -5.10
C ARG A 145 18.34 -6.03 -5.19
N LEU A 146 19.11 -6.33 -4.13
CA LEU A 146 20.47 -5.81 -3.99
C LEU A 146 21.43 -6.28 -5.08
N ASP A 147 21.34 -7.54 -5.53
CA ASP A 147 22.24 -8.05 -6.60
C ASP A 147 21.96 -7.32 -7.91
N THR A 148 20.68 -7.12 -8.22
CA THR A 148 20.24 -6.30 -9.37
C THR A 148 20.70 -4.84 -9.24
N ALA A 149 20.58 -4.26 -8.05
CA ALA A 149 21.06 -2.89 -7.80
C ALA A 149 22.58 -2.79 -8.00
N ARG A 150 23.37 -3.75 -7.51
CA ARG A 150 24.83 -3.83 -7.76
C ARG A 150 25.16 -3.96 -9.25
N LEU A 151 24.42 -4.80 -9.96
CA LEU A 151 24.57 -4.93 -11.42
C LEU A 151 24.34 -3.59 -12.11
N LEU A 152 23.24 -2.89 -11.80
CA LEU A 152 22.90 -1.60 -12.40
C LEU A 152 23.90 -0.48 -11.99
N ALA A 153 24.40 -0.52 -10.76
CA ALA A 153 25.48 0.36 -10.33
C ALA A 153 26.77 0.12 -11.13
N SER A 154 27.10 -1.13 -11.48
CA SER A 154 28.22 -1.45 -12.37
C SER A 154 28.02 -0.94 -13.80
N MET A 155 26.78 -0.76 -14.24
CA MET A 155 26.41 -0.17 -15.52
C MET A 155 26.40 1.38 -15.50
N GLY A 156 26.71 1.99 -14.36
CA GLY A 156 26.88 3.43 -14.22
C GLY A 156 25.80 4.17 -13.40
N ALA A 157 24.77 3.48 -12.89
CA ALA A 157 23.80 4.10 -12.00
C ALA A 157 24.46 4.55 -10.68
N ARG A 158 23.95 5.63 -10.09
CA ARG A 158 24.42 6.19 -8.81
C ARG A 158 23.25 6.68 -7.97
N PRO A 159 23.38 6.75 -6.64
CA PRO A 159 22.37 7.40 -5.81
C PRO A 159 22.17 8.85 -6.24
N MET A 160 20.93 9.27 -6.34
CA MET A 160 20.51 10.66 -6.49
C MET A 160 20.14 11.24 -5.12
N ARG A 161 19.87 12.55 -5.06
CA ARG A 161 19.61 13.24 -3.79
C ARG A 161 18.47 12.58 -2.98
N ASP A 162 17.39 12.20 -3.66
CA ASP A 162 16.17 11.65 -3.07
C ASP A 162 16.06 10.12 -3.16
N SER A 163 17.11 9.43 -3.60
CA SER A 163 17.09 7.96 -3.79
C SER A 163 16.68 7.21 -2.54
N ILE A 164 16.95 7.76 -1.34
CA ILE A 164 16.59 7.18 -0.04
C ILE A 164 15.07 7.11 0.18
N MET A 165 14.29 7.96 -0.49
CA MET A 165 12.83 8.02 -0.33
C MET A 165 12.13 6.74 -0.81
N GLY A 166 12.63 6.11 -1.88
CA GLY A 166 12.08 4.85 -2.39
C GLY A 166 12.12 3.71 -1.35
N PRO A 167 13.29 3.35 -0.81
CA PRO A 167 13.38 2.39 0.29
C PRO A 167 12.61 2.80 1.55
N ALA A 168 12.52 4.09 1.86
CA ALA A 168 11.74 4.59 3.00
C ALA A 168 10.24 4.32 2.79
N GLU A 169 9.68 4.61 1.61
CA GLU A 169 8.28 4.32 1.25
C GLU A 169 7.97 2.82 1.29
N ALA A 170 8.86 2.00 0.73
CA ALA A 170 8.69 0.55 0.64
C ALA A 170 9.07 -0.19 1.93
N LEU A 171 9.59 0.49 2.94
CA LEU A 171 10.15 -0.08 4.17
C LEU A 171 11.23 -1.15 3.84
N SER A 172 12.14 -0.80 2.93
CA SER A 172 13.23 -1.68 2.48
C SER A 172 14.53 -1.36 3.24
N GLY A 173 14.70 -1.94 4.44
CA GLY A 173 15.96 -1.80 5.20
C GLY A 173 17.20 -2.17 4.38
N PRO A 174 17.24 -3.31 3.68
CA PRO A 174 18.37 -3.65 2.82
C PRO A 174 18.66 -2.64 1.71
N GLY A 175 17.60 -2.11 1.07
CA GLY A 175 17.75 -1.07 0.03
C GLY A 175 18.30 0.24 0.59
N MET A 176 17.80 0.66 1.75
CA MET A 176 18.29 1.84 2.46
C MET A 176 19.76 1.70 2.87
N SER A 177 20.12 0.57 3.50
CA SER A 177 21.51 0.26 3.87
C SER A 177 22.45 0.36 2.67
N TYR A 178 22.07 -0.25 1.55
CA TYR A 178 22.89 -0.24 0.34
C TYR A 178 23.08 1.17 -0.23
N LEU A 179 22.04 2.01 -0.23
CA LEU A 179 22.20 3.40 -0.66
C LEU A 179 23.14 4.20 0.26
N LEU A 180 23.01 4.01 1.58
CA LEU A 180 23.89 4.66 2.55
C LEU A 180 25.35 4.20 2.40
N GLU A 181 25.59 2.92 2.12
CA GLU A 181 26.93 2.38 1.78
C GLU A 181 27.52 3.03 0.52
N LEU A 182 26.69 3.41 -0.44
CA LEU A 182 27.08 4.14 -1.65
C LEU A 182 27.22 5.65 -1.43
N GLY A 183 27.00 6.15 -0.21
CA GLY A 183 27.10 7.56 0.14
C GLY A 183 25.88 8.41 -0.23
N ALA A 184 24.69 7.80 -0.34
CA ALA A 184 23.47 8.54 -0.56
C ALA A 184 23.20 9.54 0.58
N GLU A 185 22.71 10.73 0.24
CA GLU A 185 22.25 11.72 1.21
C GLU A 185 20.93 11.25 1.87
N ILE A 186 20.80 11.52 3.17
CA ILE A 186 19.52 11.36 3.86
C ILE A 186 18.73 12.65 3.66
N SER A 187 17.96 12.70 2.59
CA SER A 187 17.11 13.85 2.27
C SER A 187 16.01 13.46 1.27
N ASP A 188 14.97 14.28 1.21
CA ASP A 188 13.96 14.23 0.17
C ASP A 188 14.43 15.06 -1.07
N GLU A 189 13.55 15.24 -2.06
CA GLU A 189 13.79 16.02 -3.27
C GLU A 189 14.07 17.50 -2.98
N HIS A 190 13.58 18.03 -1.85
CA HIS A 190 13.80 19.41 -1.41
C HIS A 190 15.05 19.58 -0.55
N GLY A 191 15.71 18.46 -0.18
CA GLY A 191 16.87 18.45 0.70
C GLY A 191 16.51 18.44 2.19
N ASP A 192 15.25 18.15 2.55
CA ASP A 192 14.85 17.96 3.93
C ASP A 192 15.28 16.58 4.42
N ARG A 193 16.13 16.57 5.44
CA ARG A 193 16.65 15.33 6.03
C ARG A 193 15.63 14.57 6.88
N PHE A 194 14.50 15.18 7.25
CA PHE A 194 13.41 14.53 7.95
C PHE A 194 12.38 13.90 7.00
N GLY A 195 12.36 14.28 5.71
CA GLY A 195 11.48 13.67 4.72
C GLY A 195 11.52 12.13 4.69
N PRO A 196 12.71 11.48 4.69
CA PRO A 196 12.80 10.02 4.78
C PRO A 196 12.22 9.43 6.07
N VAL A 197 12.34 10.12 7.22
CA VAL A 197 11.75 9.67 8.49
C VAL A 197 10.23 9.73 8.44
N ALA A 198 9.69 10.86 8.00
CA ALA A 198 8.24 11.04 7.81
C ALA A 198 7.69 9.97 6.86
N MET A 199 8.39 9.71 5.75
CA MET A 199 8.00 8.67 4.81
C MET A 199 7.93 7.28 5.45
N VAL A 200 8.93 6.89 6.26
CA VAL A 200 8.92 5.60 6.99
C VAL A 200 7.77 5.51 7.98
N LEU A 201 7.45 6.61 8.68
CA LEU A 201 6.39 6.64 9.68
C LEU A 201 4.98 6.65 9.08
N GLU A 202 4.79 7.37 7.97
CA GLU A 202 3.46 7.66 7.42
C GLU A 202 3.10 6.79 6.19
N THR A 203 4.05 6.03 5.62
CA THR A 203 3.75 5.18 4.44
C THR A 203 2.60 4.22 4.71
N TYR A 204 1.86 3.90 3.65
CA TYR A 204 0.83 2.84 3.67
C TYR A 204 1.41 1.42 3.73
N ALA A 205 2.70 1.25 3.50
CA ALA A 205 3.36 -0.04 3.61
C ALA A 205 3.31 -0.56 5.06
N ARG A 206 3.15 -1.87 5.21
CA ARG A 206 3.19 -2.55 6.51
C ARG A 206 4.19 -3.69 6.43
N ASN A 207 5.37 -3.42 6.93
CA ASN A 207 6.50 -4.33 7.06
C ASN A 207 7.26 -3.94 8.34
N PRO A 208 6.87 -4.49 9.52
CA PRO A 208 7.48 -4.11 10.80
C PRO A 208 9.00 -4.22 10.79
N VAL A 209 9.53 -5.36 10.35
CA VAL A 209 10.98 -5.60 10.31
C VAL A 209 11.69 -4.56 9.46
N GLY A 210 11.18 -4.27 8.27
CA GLY A 210 11.78 -3.26 7.39
C GLY A 210 11.65 -1.84 7.96
N LYS A 211 10.51 -1.51 8.60
CA LYS A 211 10.31 -0.22 9.28
C LYS A 211 11.34 -0.02 10.40
N HIS A 212 11.51 -1.03 11.26
CA HIS A 212 12.49 -0.98 12.35
C HIS A 212 13.90 -0.77 11.80
N GLN A 213 14.30 -1.56 10.79
CA GLN A 213 15.60 -1.42 10.14
C GLN A 213 15.82 -0.02 9.54
N CYS A 214 14.83 0.53 8.83
CA CYS A 214 14.93 1.87 8.26
C CYS A 214 15.12 2.94 9.35
N LEU A 215 14.34 2.90 10.45
CA LEU A 215 14.45 3.88 11.52
C LEU A 215 15.78 3.76 12.28
N GLU A 216 16.28 2.54 12.54
CA GLU A 216 17.58 2.35 13.15
C GLU A 216 18.72 2.85 12.25
N LEU A 217 18.68 2.56 10.94
CA LEU A 217 19.66 3.07 9.98
C LEU A 217 19.67 4.61 9.95
N LEU A 218 18.50 5.24 9.93
CA LEU A 218 18.40 6.70 9.97
C LEU A 218 19.00 7.26 11.28
N ALA A 219 18.73 6.61 12.42
CA ALA A 219 19.29 7.00 13.71
C ALA A 219 20.81 6.83 13.77
N GLU A 220 21.35 5.73 13.25
CA GLU A 220 22.79 5.46 13.14
C GLU A 220 23.52 6.50 12.29
N HIS A 221 22.82 7.09 11.32
CA HIS A 221 23.33 8.15 10.44
C HIS A 221 22.98 9.58 10.91
N GLY A 222 22.66 9.73 12.21
CA GLY A 222 22.56 11.01 12.88
C GLY A 222 21.20 11.71 12.81
N ILE A 223 20.12 10.96 12.58
CA ILE A 223 18.76 11.44 12.82
C ILE A 223 18.41 11.20 14.28
N GLU A 224 18.14 12.26 15.03
CA GLU A 224 17.66 12.16 16.41
C GLU A 224 16.18 11.78 16.44
N LEU A 225 15.88 10.55 16.87
CA LEU A 225 14.53 10.06 17.08
C LEU A 225 14.10 10.31 18.54
N PRO A 226 12.90 10.86 18.79
CA PRO A 226 12.46 11.19 20.15
C PRO A 226 12.29 9.93 21.03
N ASP A 227 12.68 10.03 22.31
CA ASP A 227 12.47 8.98 23.32
C ASP A 227 11.02 9.04 23.84
N THR A 228 10.08 8.57 23.01
CA THR A 228 8.64 8.51 23.33
C THR A 228 8.08 7.10 23.12
N PRO A 229 7.00 6.72 23.84
CA PRO A 229 6.40 5.40 23.66
C PRO A 229 5.93 5.09 22.23
N PRO A 230 5.27 6.02 21.49
CA PRO A 230 4.93 5.75 20.09
C PRO A 230 6.17 5.55 19.22
N MET A 231 7.24 6.31 19.43
CA MET A 231 8.48 6.12 18.66
C MET A 231 9.16 4.80 19.01
N ALA A 232 9.15 4.39 20.27
CA ALA A 232 9.65 3.07 20.67
C ALA A 232 8.86 1.93 19.99
N LEU A 233 7.54 2.07 19.86
CA LEU A 233 6.69 1.15 19.10
C LEU A 233 7.06 1.15 17.61
N HIS A 234 7.18 2.32 16.99
CA HIS A 234 7.55 2.42 15.56
C HIS A 234 8.91 1.78 15.25
N ARG A 235 9.83 1.79 16.22
CA ARG A 235 11.16 1.17 16.14
C ARG A 235 11.18 -0.32 16.52
N GLY A 236 10.04 -0.88 16.98
CA GLY A 236 9.98 -2.26 17.48
C GLY A 236 10.76 -2.49 18.78
N ARG A 237 11.07 -1.43 19.53
CA ARG A 237 11.95 -1.45 20.68
C ARG A 237 11.17 -1.72 21.98
N ILE A 238 10.89 -3.00 22.25
CA ILE A 238 10.22 -3.43 23.49
C ILE A 238 11.04 -3.01 24.73
N ASP A 239 12.35 -3.04 24.65
CA ASP A 239 13.24 -2.60 25.74
C ASP A 239 13.06 -1.09 26.08
N LEU A 240 12.76 -0.26 25.08
CA LEU A 240 12.40 1.14 25.32
C LEU A 240 10.99 1.26 25.91
N LEU A 241 10.04 0.48 25.41
CA LEU A 241 8.68 0.44 25.95
C LEU A 241 8.68 0.01 27.42
N GLU A 242 9.51 -0.95 27.81
CA GLU A 242 9.67 -1.37 29.21
C GLU A 242 10.17 -0.22 30.08
N ARG A 243 11.20 0.50 29.64
CA ARG A 243 11.71 1.69 30.37
C ARG A 243 10.66 2.79 30.50
N HIS A 244 9.82 2.99 29.47
CA HIS A 244 8.70 3.93 29.57
C HIS A 244 7.64 3.46 30.57
N LEU A 245 7.32 2.16 30.57
CA LEU A 245 6.36 1.57 31.51
C LEU A 245 6.83 1.66 32.96
N GLU A 246 8.15 1.50 33.23
CA GLU A 246 8.74 1.70 34.54
C GLU A 246 8.57 3.15 35.07
N ARG A 247 8.59 4.14 34.15
CA ARG A 247 8.40 5.57 34.47
C ARG A 247 6.93 5.97 34.58
N ASP A 248 6.07 5.33 33.81
CA ASP A 248 4.62 5.59 33.73
C ASP A 248 3.85 4.27 33.69
N SER A 249 3.36 3.81 34.82
CA SER A 249 2.59 2.57 34.95
C SER A 249 1.25 2.61 34.22
N ALA A 250 0.73 3.82 33.83
CA ALA A 250 -0.47 3.99 33.06
C ALA A 250 -0.23 3.87 31.53
N LEU A 251 1.02 3.67 31.08
CA LEU A 251 1.40 3.63 29.67
C LEU A 251 0.51 2.74 28.81
N VAL A 252 0.15 1.56 29.30
CA VAL A 252 -0.66 0.58 28.53
C VAL A 252 -2.10 1.00 28.32
N THR A 253 -2.59 1.99 29.11
CA THR A 253 -3.96 2.55 29.00
C THR A 253 -3.97 3.97 28.47
N ARG A 254 -2.81 4.62 28.40
CA ARG A 254 -2.66 5.99 27.90
C ARG A 254 -3.02 6.06 26.42
N THR A 255 -3.70 7.15 26.04
CA THR A 255 -3.97 7.50 24.65
C THR A 255 -2.95 8.54 24.14
N PHE A 256 -2.68 8.52 22.85
CA PHE A 256 -1.69 9.36 22.18
C PHE A 256 -2.35 10.17 21.07
N THR A 257 -2.08 11.44 21.03
CA THR A 257 -2.55 12.33 19.96
C THR A 257 -1.88 11.97 18.63
N HIS A 258 -2.44 12.44 17.51
CA HIS A 258 -1.86 12.28 16.20
C HIS A 258 -0.39 12.73 16.18
N GLN A 259 -0.09 13.91 16.71
CA GLN A 259 1.26 14.48 16.71
C GLN A 259 2.25 13.77 17.65
N GLU A 260 1.77 13.04 18.68
CA GLU A 260 2.63 12.17 19.47
C GLU A 260 2.99 10.88 18.72
N ILE A 261 2.09 10.39 17.86
CA ILE A 261 2.31 9.19 17.03
C ILE A 261 3.20 9.54 15.82
N TRP A 262 2.91 10.66 15.16
CA TRP A 262 3.64 11.19 14.01
C TRP A 262 4.13 12.62 14.28
N PRO A 263 5.33 12.76 14.83
CA PRO A 263 5.82 14.07 15.26
C PRO A 263 6.07 15.01 14.07
N PRO A 264 5.44 16.20 14.02
CA PRO A 264 5.74 17.22 13.01
C PRO A 264 7.21 17.67 13.02
N SER A 265 7.90 17.57 14.15
CA SER A 265 9.34 17.82 14.26
C SER A 265 10.21 16.84 13.44
N LEU A 266 9.64 15.72 13.00
CA LEU A 266 10.28 14.75 12.11
C LEU A 266 9.72 14.84 10.68
N GLY A 267 9.10 15.95 10.29
CA GLY A 267 8.53 16.16 8.97
C GLY A 267 7.16 15.52 8.73
N CYS A 268 6.57 14.87 9.75
CA CYS A 268 5.26 14.24 9.62
C CYS A 268 4.13 15.27 9.48
N HIS A 269 3.03 14.89 8.80
CA HIS A 269 1.87 15.74 8.65
C HIS A 269 1.20 16.01 10.00
N ALA A 270 0.94 17.29 10.27
CA ALA A 270 0.23 17.68 11.49
C ALA A 270 -1.29 17.38 11.44
N ASP A 271 -1.84 17.22 10.24
CA ASP A 271 -3.25 16.95 9.98
C ASP A 271 -3.50 15.45 9.78
N GLU A 272 -4.26 14.84 10.70
CA GLU A 272 -4.64 13.43 10.63
C GLU A 272 -5.41 13.06 9.36
N SER A 273 -6.10 14.00 8.72
CA SER A 273 -6.86 13.76 7.49
C SER A 273 -5.96 13.34 6.32
N LEU A 274 -4.67 13.65 6.38
CA LEU A 274 -3.66 13.26 5.37
C LEU A 274 -3.02 11.90 5.66
N ALA A 275 -3.26 11.31 6.83
CA ALA A 275 -2.62 10.07 7.22
C ALA A 275 -3.15 8.85 6.44
N LEU A 276 -2.22 7.97 6.03
CA LEU A 276 -2.49 6.75 5.26
C LEU A 276 -2.70 5.53 6.16
N HIS A 277 -3.56 5.65 7.16
CA HIS A 277 -3.98 4.53 8.01
C HIS A 277 -5.40 4.07 7.67
N GLY A 278 -5.79 2.90 8.14
CA GLY A 278 -7.13 2.36 7.93
C GLY A 278 -8.17 3.05 8.81
N THR A 279 -8.23 2.68 10.08
CA THR A 279 -9.02 3.34 11.13
C THR A 279 -8.23 4.51 11.70
N PRO A 280 -8.84 5.66 12.05
CA PRO A 280 -8.14 6.78 12.69
C PRO A 280 -7.35 6.34 13.94
N LEU A 281 -6.14 6.88 14.12
CA LEU A 281 -5.24 6.51 15.20
C LEU A 281 -4.97 7.65 16.19
N GLY A 282 -5.32 8.89 15.87
CA GLY A 282 -5.25 9.99 16.83
C GLY A 282 -6.14 9.75 18.04
N GLY A 283 -5.60 9.95 19.25
CA GLY A 283 -6.31 9.70 20.50
C GLY A 283 -6.42 8.21 20.88
N THR A 284 -5.59 7.33 20.31
CA THR A 284 -5.66 5.88 20.56
C THR A 284 -4.54 5.40 21.50
N THR A 285 -4.66 4.16 21.99
CA THR A 285 -3.63 3.52 22.80
C THR A 285 -2.58 2.82 21.94
N LEU A 286 -1.43 2.45 22.53
CA LEU A 286 -0.41 1.67 21.84
C LEU A 286 -0.94 0.37 21.23
N LEU A 287 -1.99 -0.23 21.80
CA LEU A 287 -2.57 -1.46 21.24
C LEU A 287 -3.24 -1.22 19.87
N HIS A 288 -3.94 -0.10 19.69
CA HIS A 288 -4.51 0.27 18.38
C HIS A 288 -3.40 0.46 17.33
N ILE A 289 -2.35 1.19 17.73
CA ILE A 289 -1.20 1.50 16.86
C ILE A 289 -0.48 0.20 16.48
N ALA A 290 -0.24 -0.69 17.44
CA ALA A 290 0.42 -1.98 17.20
C ALA A 290 -0.37 -2.85 16.18
N ILE A 291 -1.69 -2.82 16.23
CA ILE A 291 -2.54 -3.55 15.29
C ILE A 291 -2.45 -2.95 13.88
N ASP A 292 -2.54 -1.63 13.74
CA ASP A 292 -2.49 -0.98 12.41
C ASP A 292 -1.11 -1.10 11.77
N TYR A 293 -0.04 -1.12 12.58
CA TYR A 293 1.34 -1.25 12.09
C TYR A 293 1.86 -2.68 12.01
N ASP A 294 1.01 -3.70 12.25
CA ASP A 294 1.38 -5.13 12.18
C ASP A 294 2.40 -5.57 13.25
N GLU A 295 2.44 -4.90 14.39
CA GLU A 295 3.36 -5.16 15.49
C GLU A 295 2.82 -6.23 16.45
N LEU A 296 2.76 -7.47 15.97
CA LEU A 296 2.13 -8.58 16.72
C LEU A 296 2.83 -8.88 18.04
N GLU A 297 4.16 -8.83 18.08
CA GLU A 297 4.96 -9.06 19.29
C GLU A 297 4.67 -7.99 20.34
N ILE A 298 4.61 -6.72 19.92
CA ILE A 298 4.25 -5.60 20.82
C ILE A 298 2.81 -5.73 21.31
N ALA A 299 1.87 -6.16 20.45
CA ALA A 299 0.48 -6.40 20.87
C ALA A 299 0.41 -7.48 21.97
N HIS A 300 1.17 -8.57 21.84
CA HIS A 300 1.29 -9.59 22.90
C HIS A 300 1.91 -9.03 24.16
N TRP A 301 3.01 -8.29 24.05
CA TRP A 301 3.70 -7.63 25.16
C TRP A 301 2.75 -6.69 25.93
N LEU A 302 1.93 -5.91 25.23
CA LEU A 302 0.94 -5.01 25.82
C LEU A 302 -0.12 -5.79 26.61
N PHE A 303 -0.63 -6.91 26.10
CA PHE A 303 -1.57 -7.75 26.82
C PHE A 303 -1.00 -8.37 28.08
N GLU A 304 0.23 -8.83 28.04
CA GLU A 304 0.93 -9.37 29.23
C GLU A 304 1.09 -8.33 30.35
N ARG A 305 1.05 -7.04 29.99
CA ARG A 305 1.15 -5.91 30.91
C ARG A 305 -0.19 -5.24 31.24
N GLY A 306 -1.29 -5.91 30.86
CA GLY A 306 -2.63 -5.51 31.26
C GLY A 306 -3.32 -4.51 30.35
N ALA A 307 -2.88 -4.37 29.08
CA ALA A 307 -3.62 -3.57 28.10
C ALA A 307 -5.06 -4.11 27.96
N HIS A 308 -6.02 -3.20 28.05
CA HIS A 308 -7.43 -3.59 27.95
C HIS A 308 -7.82 -3.86 26.49
N VAL A 309 -8.41 -5.02 26.24
CA VAL A 309 -8.78 -5.48 24.89
C VAL A 309 -9.77 -4.54 24.21
N ASP A 310 -10.69 -3.92 24.98
CA ASP A 310 -11.66 -2.94 24.54
C ASP A 310 -11.27 -1.50 24.96
N ALA A 311 -9.96 -1.20 25.04
CA ALA A 311 -9.50 0.16 25.27
C ALA A 311 -10.16 1.12 24.27
N ARG A 312 -10.62 2.29 24.75
CA ARG A 312 -11.32 3.25 23.91
C ARG A 312 -10.40 4.38 23.48
N ALA A 313 -10.44 4.72 22.19
CA ALA A 313 -9.90 5.98 21.72
C ALA A 313 -10.60 7.16 22.40
N THR A 314 -9.94 8.31 22.46
CA THR A 314 -10.57 9.56 22.92
C THR A 314 -11.70 9.94 21.95
N THR A 315 -12.69 10.65 22.49
CA THR A 315 -13.78 11.23 21.70
C THR A 315 -13.57 12.73 21.60
N ASP A 316 -13.66 13.30 20.41
CA ASP A 316 -13.54 14.73 20.19
C ASP A 316 -14.82 15.50 20.58
N SER A 317 -14.77 16.85 20.45
CA SER A 317 -15.91 17.73 20.76
C SER A 317 -17.16 17.50 19.92
N ASP A 318 -16.99 16.91 18.71
CA ASP A 318 -18.09 16.63 17.78
C ASP A 318 -18.67 15.22 18.01
N GLY A 319 -18.10 14.46 18.96
CA GLY A 319 -18.53 13.13 19.33
C GLY A 319 -17.95 12.02 18.46
N PHE A 320 -16.86 12.26 17.70
CA PHE A 320 -16.15 11.24 16.93
C PHE A 320 -14.96 10.67 17.71
N GLY A 321 -14.72 9.37 17.55
CA GLY A 321 -13.75 8.59 18.30
C GLY A 321 -14.40 7.46 19.07
N GLY A 322 -13.82 7.06 20.21
CA GLY A 322 -14.36 6.02 21.09
C GLY A 322 -14.29 4.61 20.56
N HIS A 323 -13.62 4.37 19.44
CA HIS A 323 -13.43 3.05 18.86
C HIS A 323 -12.45 2.19 19.67
N THR A 324 -12.59 0.89 19.53
CA THR A 324 -11.75 -0.12 20.19
C THR A 324 -10.72 -0.68 19.20
N PRO A 325 -9.67 -1.39 19.68
CA PRO A 325 -8.68 -2.04 18.80
C PRO A 325 -9.29 -2.96 17.73
N LEU A 326 -10.49 -3.49 17.96
CA LEU A 326 -11.18 -4.37 17.01
C LEU A 326 -11.57 -3.63 15.71
N PHE A 327 -11.78 -2.32 15.73
CA PHE A 327 -11.99 -1.51 14.51
C PHE A 327 -10.73 -1.49 13.64
N CYS A 328 -9.55 -1.32 14.24
CA CYS A 328 -8.27 -1.39 13.51
C CYS A 328 -8.01 -2.80 12.95
N ALA A 329 -8.48 -3.86 13.63
CA ALA A 329 -8.35 -5.23 13.14
C ALA A 329 -9.25 -5.54 11.93
N VAL A 330 -10.25 -4.69 11.63
CA VAL A 330 -11.12 -4.82 10.44
C VAL A 330 -10.66 -3.91 9.32
N VAL A 331 -10.29 -2.67 9.63
CA VAL A 331 -9.96 -1.62 8.66
C VAL A 331 -8.56 -1.13 8.95
N SER A 332 -7.57 -1.67 8.22
CA SER A 332 -6.15 -1.38 8.38
C SER A 332 -5.37 -1.64 7.09
N GLN A 333 -4.28 -0.89 6.87
CA GLN A 333 -3.36 -1.11 5.75
C GLN A 333 -2.67 -2.49 5.79
N VAL A 334 -2.63 -3.17 6.93
CA VAL A 334 -2.15 -4.56 7.07
C VAL A 334 -2.84 -5.49 6.06
N HIS A 335 -4.15 -5.31 5.83
CA HIS A 335 -4.92 -6.18 4.93
C HIS A 335 -4.53 -5.99 3.46
N ARG A 336 -4.11 -4.79 3.07
CA ARG A 336 -3.55 -4.54 1.73
C ARG A 336 -2.25 -5.31 1.53
N ALA A 337 -1.37 -5.33 2.55
CA ALA A 337 -0.11 -6.06 2.50
C ALA A 337 -0.32 -7.59 2.50
N ARG A 338 -1.28 -8.08 3.30
CA ARG A 338 -1.60 -9.51 3.50
C ARG A 338 -2.73 -10.03 2.62
N ARG A 339 -3.21 -9.27 1.62
CA ARG A 339 -4.23 -9.65 0.63
C ARG A 339 -5.60 -10.00 1.22
N ALA A 340 -6.14 -9.14 2.09
CA ALA A 340 -7.55 -9.09 2.54
C ALA A 340 -8.14 -10.32 3.28
N ASN A 341 -7.45 -11.46 3.35
CA ASN A 341 -7.95 -12.68 4.02
C ASN A 341 -7.35 -12.91 5.41
N ASP A 342 -6.67 -11.91 5.97
CA ASP A 342 -6.08 -11.99 7.30
C ASP A 342 -7.11 -11.60 8.37
N HIS A 343 -7.21 -12.40 9.41
CA HIS A 343 -8.04 -12.15 10.59
C HIS A 343 -7.25 -12.36 11.90
N THR A 344 -5.92 -12.33 11.81
CA THR A 344 -5.01 -12.59 12.94
C THR A 344 -5.32 -11.70 14.12
N TYR A 345 -5.39 -10.39 13.92
CA TYR A 345 -5.69 -9.45 15.01
C TYR A 345 -7.13 -9.53 15.50
N ALA A 346 -8.10 -9.72 14.61
CA ALA A 346 -9.49 -9.91 15.04
C ALA A 346 -9.64 -11.15 15.91
N ARG A 347 -8.97 -12.26 15.54
CA ARG A 347 -8.92 -13.47 16.35
C ARG A 347 -8.24 -13.22 17.69
N LEU A 348 -7.07 -12.59 17.69
CA LEU A 348 -6.30 -12.25 18.88
C LEU A 348 -7.14 -11.47 19.90
N LEU A 349 -7.91 -10.50 19.44
CA LEU A 349 -8.76 -9.66 20.27
C LEU A 349 -10.01 -10.42 20.76
N LEU A 350 -10.72 -11.12 19.86
CA LEU A 350 -11.93 -11.86 20.19
C LEU A 350 -11.66 -13.03 21.14
N ASP A 351 -10.55 -13.73 21.01
CA ASP A 351 -10.14 -14.80 21.92
C ASP A 351 -9.77 -14.27 23.31
N ARG A 352 -9.48 -12.96 23.44
CA ARG A 352 -9.30 -12.22 24.71
C ARG A 352 -10.56 -11.54 25.21
N GLY A 353 -11.72 -11.78 24.58
CA GLY A 353 -13.00 -11.28 25.04
C GLY A 353 -13.36 -9.87 24.53
N ALA A 354 -12.75 -9.42 23.41
CA ALA A 354 -13.18 -8.17 22.79
C ALA A 354 -14.68 -8.18 22.49
N ASN A 355 -15.34 -7.07 22.76
CA ASN A 355 -16.75 -6.89 22.45
C ASN A 355 -16.98 -6.69 20.95
N PRO A 356 -17.56 -7.69 20.23
CA PRO A 356 -17.76 -7.60 18.79
C PRO A 356 -18.82 -6.54 18.40
N ASN A 357 -19.57 -6.02 19.38
CA ASN A 357 -20.62 -5.03 19.22
C ASN A 357 -20.28 -3.68 19.88
N ALA A 358 -19.00 -3.42 20.14
CA ALA A 358 -18.56 -2.11 20.59
C ALA A 358 -18.98 -1.04 19.56
N VAL A 359 -19.55 0.07 20.04
CA VAL A 359 -20.07 1.15 19.18
C VAL A 359 -19.14 2.35 19.27
N ALA A 360 -18.89 2.99 18.13
CA ALA A 360 -18.09 4.21 18.00
C ALA A 360 -18.63 5.10 16.88
N SER A 361 -18.27 6.39 16.89
CA SER A 361 -18.51 7.30 15.77
C SER A 361 -17.18 7.66 15.13
N LEU A 362 -17.05 7.48 13.83
CA LEU A 362 -15.79 7.63 13.14
C LEU A 362 -15.94 8.52 11.92
N ARG A 363 -14.91 9.32 11.64
CA ARG A 363 -14.77 10.09 10.42
C ARG A 363 -13.44 9.83 9.76
N LYS A 364 -13.43 9.81 8.42
CA LYS A 364 -12.26 9.50 7.62
C LYS A 364 -12.30 10.18 6.27
N ARG A 365 -11.17 10.72 5.81
CA ARG A 365 -10.92 11.04 4.41
C ARG A 365 -10.20 9.87 3.73
N LEU A 366 -10.31 9.81 2.40
CA LEU A 366 -9.59 8.84 1.57
C LEU A 366 -8.52 9.58 0.74
N PRO A 367 -7.38 10.00 1.34
CA PRO A 367 -6.37 10.74 0.61
C PRO A 367 -5.82 9.93 -0.57
N PHE A 368 -5.47 10.64 -1.66
CA PHE A 368 -4.94 10.05 -2.89
C PHE A 368 -5.90 9.12 -3.64
N THR A 369 -7.21 9.30 -3.47
CA THR A 369 -8.27 8.67 -4.28
C THR A 369 -9.03 9.75 -5.04
N ASP A 370 -9.94 9.32 -5.95
CA ASP A 370 -10.85 10.25 -6.65
C ASP A 370 -11.98 10.77 -5.73
N ASP A 371 -12.11 10.21 -4.52
CA ASP A 371 -13.07 10.61 -3.50
C ASP A 371 -12.37 11.42 -2.41
N ASP A 372 -12.54 12.74 -2.45
CA ASP A 372 -12.02 13.70 -1.48
C ASP A 372 -13.02 14.05 -0.37
N SER A 373 -14.18 13.38 -0.34
CA SER A 373 -15.25 13.64 0.65
C SER A 373 -14.81 13.22 2.06
N LEU A 374 -15.41 13.86 3.06
CA LEU A 374 -15.30 13.43 4.45
C LEU A 374 -16.39 12.39 4.73
N HIS A 375 -15.99 11.15 4.99
CA HIS A 375 -16.87 10.08 5.41
C HIS A 375 -17.11 10.15 6.91
N GLU A 376 -18.35 10.39 7.33
CA GLU A 376 -18.76 10.45 8.74
C GLU A 376 -19.83 9.39 9.02
N TYR A 377 -19.58 8.55 10.01
CA TYR A 377 -20.48 7.48 10.41
C TYR A 377 -20.62 7.45 11.92
N ARG A 378 -21.87 7.54 12.42
CA ARG A 378 -22.16 7.52 13.85
C ARG A 378 -22.66 6.15 14.28
N ASN A 379 -22.34 5.79 15.52
CA ASN A 379 -22.83 4.58 16.19
C ASN A 379 -22.61 3.29 15.39
N VAL A 380 -21.45 3.18 14.71
CA VAL A 380 -21.09 1.98 13.95
C VAL A 380 -20.40 0.93 14.81
N THR A 381 -20.61 -0.34 14.52
CA THR A 381 -19.84 -1.45 15.08
C THR A 381 -18.59 -1.69 14.24
N PRO A 382 -17.58 -2.48 14.71
CA PRO A 382 -16.41 -2.83 13.91
C PRO A 382 -16.78 -3.45 12.56
N ARG A 383 -17.81 -4.28 12.51
CA ARG A 383 -18.30 -4.91 11.30
C ARG A 383 -18.96 -3.90 10.35
N ALA A 384 -19.80 -3.01 10.87
CA ALA A 384 -20.45 -1.95 10.09
C ALA A 384 -19.42 -0.96 9.53
N TRP A 385 -18.37 -0.64 10.31
CA TRP A 385 -17.25 0.18 9.86
C TRP A 385 -16.53 -0.44 8.65
N GLY A 386 -16.21 -1.74 8.70
CA GLY A 386 -15.61 -2.46 7.58
C GLY A 386 -16.52 -2.50 6.34
N ASP A 387 -17.83 -2.65 6.53
CA ASP A 387 -18.80 -2.71 5.44
C ASP A 387 -18.86 -1.39 4.64
N ARG A 388 -18.63 -0.24 5.29
CA ARG A 388 -18.57 1.07 4.62
C ARG A 388 -17.48 1.17 3.57
N PHE A 389 -16.43 0.37 3.70
CA PHE A 389 -15.26 0.37 2.82
C PHE A 389 -14.96 -1.01 2.24
N HIS A 390 -15.96 -1.89 2.12
CA HIS A 390 -15.79 -3.31 1.77
C HIS A 390 -15.09 -3.55 0.42
N ASP A 391 -15.14 -2.60 -0.51
CA ASP A 391 -14.46 -2.66 -1.81
C ASP A 391 -12.96 -2.31 -1.72
N GLN A 392 -12.50 -1.83 -0.58
CA GLN A 392 -11.13 -1.39 -0.40
C GLN A 392 -10.21 -2.54 0.01
N ALA A 393 -9.00 -2.58 -0.56
CA ALA A 393 -8.01 -3.61 -0.29
C ALA A 393 -7.48 -3.62 1.17
N TRP A 394 -7.73 -2.55 1.93
CA TRP A 394 -7.36 -2.40 3.33
C TRP A 394 -8.48 -2.79 4.31
N VAL A 395 -9.53 -3.49 3.83
CA VAL A 395 -10.60 -4.06 4.67
C VAL A 395 -10.52 -5.58 4.71
N SER A 396 -10.57 -6.17 5.90
CA SER A 396 -10.58 -7.62 6.09
C SER A 396 -11.99 -8.19 6.09
N THR A 397 -12.40 -8.79 4.99
CA THR A 397 -13.65 -9.56 4.93
C THR A 397 -13.61 -10.82 5.81
N ALA A 398 -12.43 -11.40 6.03
CA ALA A 398 -12.23 -12.53 6.93
C ALA A 398 -12.44 -12.13 8.41
N ALA A 399 -11.92 -10.96 8.83
CA ALA A 399 -12.17 -10.42 10.16
C ALA A 399 -13.67 -10.13 10.38
N MET A 400 -14.33 -9.49 9.40
CA MET A 400 -15.78 -9.23 9.46
C MET A 400 -16.60 -10.51 9.61
N ARG A 401 -16.22 -11.58 8.90
CA ARG A 401 -16.86 -12.89 9.00
C ARG A 401 -16.65 -13.51 10.38
N LEU A 402 -15.42 -13.50 10.88
CA LEU A 402 -15.09 -14.01 12.21
C LEU A 402 -15.86 -13.24 13.31
N ILE A 403 -15.96 -11.92 13.19
CA ILE A 403 -16.75 -11.08 14.11
C ILE A 403 -18.23 -11.49 14.08
N ALA A 404 -18.79 -11.76 12.89
CA ALA A 404 -20.18 -12.23 12.75
C ALA A 404 -20.39 -13.60 13.43
N GLU A 405 -19.45 -14.54 13.24
CA GLU A 405 -19.46 -15.86 13.89
C GLU A 405 -19.41 -15.77 15.43
N ARG A 406 -18.80 -14.71 15.96
CA ARG A 406 -18.71 -14.41 17.41
C ARG A 406 -19.85 -13.49 17.91
N GLY A 407 -20.94 -13.36 17.14
CA GLY A 407 -22.13 -12.60 17.54
C GLY A 407 -22.07 -11.08 17.24
N GLY A 408 -21.11 -10.65 16.42
CA GLY A 408 -21.02 -9.26 15.95
C GLY A 408 -22.14 -8.90 14.97
N ARG A 409 -22.80 -7.77 15.23
CA ARG A 409 -23.95 -7.28 14.46
C ARG A 409 -23.53 -6.17 13.50
N MET A 410 -24.33 -5.98 12.44
CA MET A 410 -24.33 -4.75 11.65
C MET A 410 -25.20 -3.75 12.42
N GLY A 411 -24.54 -2.87 13.17
CA GLY A 411 -25.23 -1.75 13.82
C GLY A 411 -25.03 -0.51 12.97
N TYR A 412 -26.12 0.06 12.48
CA TYR A 412 -26.15 1.38 11.85
C TYR A 412 -27.03 2.30 12.68
N ASP A 413 -26.76 3.60 12.64
CA ASP A 413 -27.69 4.59 13.12
C ASP A 413 -28.98 4.48 12.27
N SER A 414 -30.12 4.27 12.92
CA SER A 414 -31.40 4.12 12.22
C SER A 414 -31.96 5.45 11.72
N ASP A 415 -31.24 6.58 11.95
CA ASP A 415 -31.72 7.95 11.70
C ASP A 415 -30.66 8.78 10.90
N ALA A 416 -30.21 8.29 9.74
CA ALA A 416 -29.46 9.10 8.78
C ALA A 416 -30.17 9.19 7.43
#